data_16705b34f9f18fa2db1d99df43a8a6c7
#
_entry.id   16705b34f9f18fa2db1d99df43a8a6c7
#
_cell.length_a   1.000
_cell.length_b   1.000
_cell.length_c   1.000
_cell.angle_alpha   90.00
_cell.angle_beta   90.00
_cell.angle_gamma   90.00
#
_symmetry.space_group_name_H-M   'P 1'
#
loop_
_entity.id
_entity.type
_entity.pdbx_description
1 polymer ?
#
loop_
_entity_poly.entity_id
_entity_poly.type
_entity_poly.pdbx_seq_one_letter_code
_entity_poly.pdbx_strand_id
1 'polypeptide(L)'
;MRRRLALALYASACTAQPDLSDVTGASGTREVNGSVYGAALPGITAEEQQRFEAGLVEFTRTRNASTGLGPVMTAAACSACHDSPPAVGGTNQRLETRFGRRNPDGGFDPLISSGGPMLQDEAIGRVNGFAWTPETLPPAANVVAQRRTVPVFGLGLVDATPDATFAAVAEWQRAQHPEVTGRPARVRDLISDADAVGRFGWKASQPTLVQFTASAFVDEMGITTPIFPDENCPQGDCSSLANNPSPGVNDPNGSALASATDFMRFLGPPPRARAPPARGGAVFADIGCAACHLQTLVTGPSASAGLDRVAYHPFSDFLLHDMGTLGDGIDQGDAKGGEMRTAPLWGLPFQHRLLHDGRATTIADAILAHDGQGKTARDRFAALQDPDRADLLLFLESL
;
A
#
# COMPACT_ATOMS: atom_id res chain seq x y z
N MET A 1 -48.31 -40.70 -20.49
CA MET A 1 -47.93 -39.60 -19.59
C MET A 1 -46.44 -39.31 -19.78
N ARG A 2 -46.09 -38.31 -20.58
CA ARG A 2 -44.71 -37.89 -20.80
C ARG A 2 -44.41 -36.67 -19.94
N ARG A 3 -43.56 -36.83 -18.92
CA ARG A 3 -43.06 -35.72 -18.10
C ARG A 3 -42.01 -34.96 -18.90
N ARG A 4 -42.27 -33.68 -19.20
CA ARG A 4 -41.28 -32.74 -19.74
C ARG A 4 -40.43 -32.21 -18.56
N LEU A 5 -39.14 -32.53 -18.55
CA LEU A 5 -38.18 -31.83 -17.72
C LEU A 5 -37.97 -30.41 -18.30
N ALA A 6 -38.30 -29.41 -17.53
CA ALA A 6 -37.93 -28.04 -17.84
C ALA A 6 -36.47 -27.84 -17.38
N LEU A 7 -35.54 -27.69 -18.35
CA LEU A 7 -34.20 -27.20 -18.07
C LEU A 7 -34.32 -25.67 -17.79
N ALA A 8 -34.08 -25.27 -16.56
CA ALA A 8 -33.87 -23.88 -16.22
C ALA A 8 -32.49 -23.47 -16.73
N LEU A 9 -32.45 -22.69 -17.77
CA LEU A 9 -31.25 -21.98 -18.23
C LEU A 9 -30.96 -20.87 -17.19
N TYR A 10 -30.01 -21.10 -16.33
CA TYR A 10 -29.38 -20.00 -15.57
C TYR A 10 -28.56 -19.18 -16.57
N ALA A 11 -29.10 -18.05 -16.99
CA ALA A 11 -28.32 -17.03 -17.66
C ALA A 11 -27.31 -16.50 -16.64
N SER A 12 -26.04 -16.91 -16.77
CA SER A 12 -24.92 -16.31 -16.05
C SER A 12 -24.85 -14.85 -16.46
N ALA A 13 -25.35 -13.97 -15.60
CA ALA A 13 -25.13 -12.54 -15.74
C ALA A 13 -23.62 -12.31 -15.50
N CYS A 14 -22.86 -12.22 -16.58
CA CYS A 14 -21.50 -11.68 -16.54
C CYS A 14 -21.64 -10.25 -15.98
N THR A 15 -21.37 -10.04 -14.69
CA THR A 15 -21.30 -8.71 -14.11
C THR A 15 -20.06 -8.05 -14.67
N ALA A 16 -20.24 -7.28 -15.76
CA ALA A 16 -19.18 -6.45 -16.30
C ALA A 16 -18.64 -5.54 -15.19
N GLN A 17 -17.31 -5.46 -15.05
CA GLN A 17 -16.68 -4.42 -14.22
C GLN A 17 -17.23 -3.06 -14.67
N PRO A 18 -17.34 -2.07 -13.76
CA PRO A 18 -17.78 -0.74 -14.13
C PRO A 18 -16.85 -0.23 -15.24
N ASP A 19 -17.41 0.30 -16.28
CA ASP A 19 -16.64 1.07 -17.25
C ASP A 19 -16.23 2.38 -16.59
N LEU A 20 -15.07 2.36 -15.92
CA LEU A 20 -14.52 3.53 -15.26
C LEU A 20 -14.07 4.60 -16.27
N SER A 21 -14.06 4.31 -17.57
CA SER A 21 -13.83 5.29 -18.61
C SER A 21 -14.88 6.39 -18.61
N ASP A 22 -16.13 6.08 -18.27
CA ASP A 22 -17.22 7.06 -18.11
C ASP A 22 -17.02 7.98 -16.90
N VAL A 23 -16.43 7.46 -15.81
CA VAL A 23 -16.17 8.22 -14.59
C VAL A 23 -14.97 9.17 -14.74
N THR A 24 -14.01 8.82 -15.58
CA THR A 24 -12.78 9.59 -15.79
C THR A 24 -12.77 10.41 -17.09
N GLY A 25 -13.80 10.29 -17.93
CA GLY A 25 -13.88 10.93 -19.25
C GLY A 25 -12.88 10.36 -20.28
N ALA A 26 -12.48 9.13 -20.13
CA ALA A 26 -11.35 8.52 -20.82
C ALA A 26 -11.76 7.66 -22.02
N SER A 27 -12.39 8.23 -23.05
CA SER A 27 -12.41 7.60 -24.37
C SER A 27 -11.01 7.69 -24.99
N GLY A 28 -10.34 6.53 -25.18
CA GLY A 28 -9.03 6.44 -25.84
C GLY A 28 -7.84 6.36 -24.87
N THR A 29 -8.01 5.77 -23.69
CA THR A 29 -6.93 5.56 -22.71
C THR A 29 -5.86 4.60 -23.26
N ARG A 30 -4.60 5.03 -23.14
CA ARG A 30 -3.45 4.16 -23.37
C ARG A 30 -3.26 3.24 -22.15
N GLU A 31 -3.06 1.95 -22.40
CA GLU A 31 -2.68 1.04 -21.33
C GLU A 31 -1.20 1.17 -20.96
N VAL A 32 -0.93 1.12 -19.65
CA VAL A 32 0.43 1.06 -19.09
C VAL A 32 0.65 -0.30 -18.44
N ASN A 33 1.59 -1.04 -19.02
CA ASN A 33 2.09 -2.30 -18.48
C ASN A 33 3.59 -2.17 -18.22
N GLY A 34 4.09 -2.77 -17.16
CA GLY A 34 5.52 -2.87 -16.93
C GLY A 34 6.18 -3.77 -17.98
N SER A 35 7.39 -3.41 -18.36
CA SER A 35 8.20 -4.21 -19.31
C SER A 35 9.28 -5.03 -18.59
N VAL A 36 9.90 -4.42 -17.60
CA VAL A 36 10.96 -4.99 -16.77
C VAL A 36 10.79 -4.45 -15.34
N TYR A 37 11.04 -5.28 -14.34
CA TYR A 37 11.04 -4.84 -12.94
C TYR A 37 12.13 -3.78 -12.70
N GLY A 38 11.78 -2.73 -11.97
CA GLY A 38 12.68 -1.62 -11.69
C GLY A 38 12.88 -0.62 -12.83
N ALA A 39 12.27 -0.84 -13.99
CA ALA A 39 12.31 0.11 -15.09
C ALA A 39 11.43 1.34 -14.82
N ALA A 40 11.79 2.44 -15.44
CA ALA A 40 10.98 3.64 -15.44
C ALA A 40 9.63 3.42 -16.15
N LEU A 41 8.65 4.21 -15.76
CA LEU A 41 7.30 4.23 -16.33
C LEU A 41 7.37 4.54 -17.83
N PRO A 42 6.72 3.76 -18.72
CA PRO A 42 6.70 4.03 -20.15
C PRO A 42 6.03 5.38 -20.48
N GLY A 43 6.67 6.16 -21.35
CA GLY A 43 6.12 7.40 -21.87
C GLY A 43 6.50 8.65 -21.06
N ILE A 44 7.40 8.55 -20.11
CA ILE A 44 7.99 9.72 -19.45
C ILE A 44 8.99 10.40 -20.38
N THR A 45 9.23 11.69 -20.13
CA THR A 45 10.19 12.53 -20.87
C THR A 45 11.64 12.21 -20.46
N ALA A 46 12.62 12.70 -21.24
CA ALA A 46 14.03 12.56 -20.89
C ALA A 46 14.38 13.29 -19.55
N GLU A 47 13.71 14.40 -19.24
CA GLU A 47 13.87 15.09 -17.97
C GLU A 47 13.31 14.27 -16.81
N GLU A 48 12.13 13.69 -16.97
CA GLU A 48 11.52 12.80 -15.98
C GLU A 48 12.35 11.52 -15.77
N GLN A 49 12.97 10.99 -16.85
CA GLN A 49 13.92 9.89 -16.75
C GLN A 49 15.14 10.26 -15.90
N GLN A 50 15.72 11.46 -16.09
CA GLN A 50 16.82 11.94 -15.25
C GLN A 50 16.40 12.09 -13.78
N ARG A 51 15.18 12.57 -13.51
CA ARG A 51 14.64 12.67 -12.16
C ARG A 51 14.42 11.29 -11.54
N PHE A 52 13.94 10.31 -12.30
CA PHE A 52 13.84 8.92 -11.88
C PHE A 52 15.20 8.33 -11.48
N GLU A 53 16.23 8.55 -12.29
CA GLU A 53 17.59 8.05 -12.04
C GLU A 53 18.24 8.73 -10.82
N ALA A 54 18.09 10.05 -10.69
CA ALA A 54 18.53 10.79 -9.52
C ALA A 54 17.78 10.32 -8.25
N GLY A 55 16.50 10.05 -8.38
CA GLY A 55 15.65 9.51 -7.33
C GLY A 55 16.06 8.11 -6.89
N LEU A 56 16.47 7.25 -7.81
CA LEU A 56 17.02 5.92 -7.50
C LEU A 56 18.27 6.03 -6.63
N VAL A 57 19.17 7.00 -6.95
CA VAL A 57 20.36 7.26 -6.14
C VAL A 57 19.98 7.67 -4.72
N GLU A 58 18.97 8.53 -4.56
CA GLU A 58 18.49 8.95 -3.23
C GLU A 58 17.80 7.81 -2.48
N PHE A 59 16.95 7.05 -3.13
CA PHE A 59 16.23 5.92 -2.56
C PHE A 59 17.16 4.80 -2.04
N THR A 60 18.30 4.62 -2.69
CA THR A 60 19.31 3.63 -2.29
C THR A 60 20.39 4.18 -1.36
N ARG A 61 20.37 5.49 -1.07
CA ARG A 61 21.36 6.15 -0.24
C ARG A 61 21.26 5.70 1.22
N THR A 62 22.32 5.09 1.73
CA THR A 62 22.46 4.83 3.17
C THR A 62 22.78 6.12 3.91
N ARG A 63 21.95 6.48 4.86
CA ARG A 63 22.08 7.65 5.74
C ARG A 63 22.83 7.29 7.03
N ASN A 64 23.35 8.29 7.71
CA ASN A 64 23.96 8.20 9.03
C ASN A 64 23.67 9.50 9.83
N ALA A 65 24.09 9.55 11.06
CA ALA A 65 23.84 10.69 11.96
C ALA A 65 24.28 12.04 11.35
N SER A 66 25.38 12.11 10.57
CA SER A 66 25.85 13.35 9.94
C SER A 66 25.08 13.73 8.67
N THR A 67 24.27 12.81 8.15
CA THR A 67 23.42 13.03 6.97
C THR A 67 21.93 13.03 7.31
N GLY A 68 21.61 13.29 8.59
CA GLY A 68 20.25 13.49 9.05
C GLY A 68 19.50 12.21 9.46
N LEU A 69 20.19 11.04 9.56
CA LEU A 69 19.55 9.86 10.14
C LEU A 69 19.21 10.15 11.60
N GLY A 70 17.95 9.96 11.96
CA GLY A 70 17.43 10.31 13.28
C GLY A 70 18.00 9.48 14.40
N PRO A 71 17.76 9.87 15.65
CA PRO A 71 18.29 9.13 16.79
C PRO A 71 17.80 7.68 16.86
N VAL A 72 16.54 7.46 16.56
CA VAL A 72 15.89 6.15 16.46
C VAL A 72 15.27 5.97 15.07
N MET A 73 15.24 4.75 14.58
CA MET A 73 14.80 4.42 13.22
C MET A 73 14.42 2.94 13.10
N THR A 74 13.90 2.55 11.95
CA THR A 74 13.76 1.14 11.55
C THR A 74 14.78 0.75 10.48
N ALA A 75 15.30 1.71 9.71
CA ALA A 75 16.29 1.47 8.67
C ALA A 75 17.08 2.74 8.33
N ALA A 76 18.26 2.58 7.73
CA ALA A 76 19.13 3.68 7.31
C ALA A 76 19.01 4.03 5.81
N ALA A 77 18.14 3.35 5.05
CA ALA A 77 17.87 3.58 3.63
C ALA A 77 16.52 2.98 3.25
N CYS A 78 15.82 3.56 2.27
CA CYS A 78 14.58 2.98 1.75
C CYS A 78 14.84 1.58 1.15
N SER A 79 15.95 1.42 0.41
CA SER A 79 16.36 0.14 -0.16
C SER A 79 16.67 -0.94 0.88
N ALA A 80 16.90 -0.60 2.14
CA ALA A 80 17.07 -1.61 3.20
C ALA A 80 15.83 -2.52 3.36
N CYS A 81 14.64 -2.02 2.99
CA CYS A 81 13.40 -2.75 3.01
C CYS A 81 12.81 -2.96 1.60
N HIS A 82 13.03 -2.02 0.67
CA HIS A 82 12.46 -1.97 -0.68
C HIS A 82 13.47 -2.30 -1.79
N ASP A 83 14.32 -3.28 -1.60
CA ASP A 83 15.44 -3.57 -2.52
C ASP A 83 15.21 -4.82 -3.39
N SER A 84 14.62 -5.88 -2.89
CA SER A 84 14.51 -7.14 -3.67
C SER A 84 13.38 -8.06 -3.18
N PRO A 85 13.14 -9.16 -3.88
CA PRO A 85 13.16 -9.33 -5.32
C PRO A 85 12.03 -8.58 -6.00
N PRO A 86 12.05 -8.34 -7.31
CA PRO A 86 13.10 -8.69 -8.27
C PRO A 86 14.04 -7.52 -8.59
N ALA A 87 13.81 -6.32 -8.03
CA ALA A 87 14.60 -5.11 -8.26
C ALA A 87 14.37 -4.09 -7.13
N VAL A 88 15.14 -3.00 -7.10
CA VAL A 88 14.87 -1.85 -6.24
C VAL A 88 13.45 -1.34 -6.48
N GLY A 89 12.72 -1.09 -5.39
CA GLY A 89 11.27 -0.86 -5.38
C GLY A 89 10.45 -2.11 -5.08
N GLY A 90 11.07 -3.29 -5.00
CA GLY A 90 10.47 -4.54 -4.51
C GLY A 90 10.32 -4.57 -2.99
N THR A 91 10.46 -5.75 -2.40
CA THR A 91 10.39 -5.90 -0.94
C THR A 91 11.19 -7.11 -0.46
N ASN A 92 12.03 -6.92 0.57
CA ASN A 92 12.63 -8.02 1.32
C ASN A 92 11.67 -8.57 2.39
N GLN A 93 10.46 -7.99 2.48
CA GLN A 93 9.39 -8.39 3.39
C GLN A 93 9.76 -8.26 4.88
N ARG A 94 10.64 -7.30 5.22
CA ARG A 94 10.88 -6.90 6.60
C ARG A 94 9.55 -6.56 7.27
N LEU A 95 9.43 -6.94 8.53
CA LEU A 95 8.27 -6.62 9.36
C LEU A 95 8.59 -5.39 10.22
N GLU A 96 7.71 -4.41 10.20
CA GLU A 96 7.66 -3.33 11.18
C GLU A 96 6.70 -3.70 12.30
N THR A 97 6.95 -3.20 13.51
CA THR A 97 6.06 -3.39 14.66
C THR A 97 5.25 -2.13 14.88
N ARG A 98 3.92 -2.27 14.86
CA ARG A 98 2.96 -1.24 15.26
C ARG A 98 2.37 -1.61 16.62
N PHE A 99 2.14 -0.60 17.46
CA PHE A 99 1.56 -0.84 18.79
C PHE A 99 0.66 0.30 19.23
N GLY A 100 -0.14 0.01 20.25
CA GLY A 100 -1.01 0.97 20.90
C GLY A 100 -1.78 0.32 22.04
N ARG A 101 -2.77 1.01 22.56
CA ARG A 101 -3.63 0.52 23.62
C ARG A 101 -5.10 0.64 23.24
N ARG A 102 -5.82 -0.47 23.34
CA ARG A 102 -7.28 -0.48 23.35
C ARG A 102 -7.77 -0.25 24.77
N ASN A 103 -8.45 0.86 25.00
CA ASN A 103 -9.02 1.23 26.28
C ASN A 103 -10.27 0.39 26.58
N PRO A 104 -10.70 0.28 27.84
CA PRO A 104 -11.92 -0.46 28.23
C PRO A 104 -13.21 0.07 27.58
N ASP A 105 -13.24 1.35 27.21
CA ASP A 105 -14.36 1.99 26.48
C ASP A 105 -14.36 1.71 24.96
N GLY A 106 -13.34 0.95 24.47
CA GLY A 106 -13.15 0.64 23.06
C GLY A 106 -12.33 1.68 22.28
N GLY A 107 -11.97 2.81 22.88
CA GLY A 107 -11.10 3.82 22.26
C GLY A 107 -9.68 3.29 22.02
N PHE A 108 -9.02 3.76 20.98
CA PHE A 108 -7.62 3.41 20.69
C PHE A 108 -6.69 4.58 21.03
N ASP A 109 -5.66 4.30 21.81
CA ASP A 109 -4.58 5.22 22.17
C ASP A 109 -3.31 4.76 21.43
N PRO A 110 -2.75 5.56 20.51
CA PRO A 110 -1.54 5.21 19.77
C PRO A 110 -0.26 5.29 20.64
N LEU A 111 -0.35 5.63 21.92
CA LEU A 111 0.76 5.73 22.85
C LEU A 111 1.91 6.65 22.37
N ILE A 112 1.57 7.79 21.78
CA ILE A 112 2.56 8.77 21.28
C ILE A 112 3.54 9.18 22.38
N SER A 113 3.06 9.40 23.60
CA SER A 113 3.90 9.75 24.77
C SER A 113 4.85 8.63 25.23
N SER A 114 4.83 7.49 24.55
CA SER A 114 5.68 6.33 24.83
C SER A 114 6.40 5.82 23.57
N GLY A 115 6.51 6.66 22.51
CA GLY A 115 7.18 6.33 21.25
C GLY A 115 6.28 5.68 20.19
N GLY A 116 4.95 5.57 20.44
CA GLY A 116 4.03 4.98 19.46
C GLY A 116 3.67 5.90 18.27
N PRO A 117 3.01 5.38 17.25
CA PRO A 117 2.48 4.02 17.12
C PRO A 117 3.43 3.02 16.44
N MET A 118 4.65 3.40 16.04
CA MET A 118 5.63 2.52 15.41
C MET A 118 6.84 2.36 16.33
N LEU A 119 7.36 1.15 16.42
CA LEU A 119 8.56 0.84 17.16
C LEU A 119 9.79 1.08 16.28
N GLN A 120 10.62 2.06 16.64
CA GLN A 120 11.93 2.25 16.03
C GLN A 120 12.94 1.30 16.70
N ASP A 121 13.12 0.13 16.09
CA ASP A 121 13.90 -0.98 16.66
C ASP A 121 15.41 -0.88 16.39
N GLU A 122 15.87 0.23 15.81
CA GLU A 122 17.28 0.60 15.61
C GLU A 122 17.57 2.01 16.15
N ALA A 123 18.85 2.30 16.38
CA ALA A 123 19.32 3.62 16.82
C ALA A 123 20.70 3.93 16.26
N ILE A 124 21.05 5.23 16.18
CA ILE A 124 22.37 5.67 15.67
C ILE A 124 23.55 5.30 16.59
N GLY A 125 23.30 4.69 17.74
CA GLY A 125 24.34 4.26 18.68
C GLY A 125 24.97 5.43 19.44
N ARG A 126 26.30 5.38 19.72
CA ARG A 126 26.98 6.43 20.46
C ARG A 126 27.50 7.53 19.52
N VAL A 127 26.97 8.74 19.68
CA VAL A 127 27.39 9.92 18.92
C VAL A 127 27.65 11.09 19.89
N ASN A 128 28.74 11.81 19.71
CA ASN A 128 29.11 12.97 20.53
C ASN A 128 29.07 12.71 22.07
N GLY A 129 29.39 11.48 22.48
CA GLY A 129 29.37 11.08 23.89
C GLY A 129 28.01 10.63 24.45
N PHE A 130 26.90 10.87 23.76
CA PHE A 130 25.57 10.41 24.10
C PHE A 130 25.30 9.04 23.46
N ALA A 131 24.65 8.12 24.17
CA ALA A 131 24.30 6.79 23.69
C ALA A 131 22.80 6.71 23.40
N TRP A 132 22.47 6.56 22.13
CA TRP A 132 21.12 6.30 21.65
C TRP A 132 20.85 4.80 21.64
N THR A 133 19.68 4.39 22.09
CA THR A 133 19.27 2.99 22.15
C THR A 133 17.99 2.79 21.35
N PRO A 134 17.83 1.61 20.73
CA PRO A 134 16.56 1.24 20.12
C PRO A 134 15.40 1.35 21.11
N GLU A 135 14.21 1.61 20.59
CA GLU A 135 12.99 1.62 21.38
C GLU A 135 12.57 0.20 21.80
N THR A 136 11.78 0.13 22.85
CA THR A 136 11.18 -1.11 23.35
C THR A 136 9.67 -0.95 23.46
N LEU A 137 8.94 -2.06 23.34
CA LEU A 137 7.50 -2.03 23.53
C LEU A 137 7.14 -1.53 24.94
N PRO A 138 6.36 -0.44 25.03
CA PRO A 138 5.97 0.06 26.35
C PRO A 138 5.01 -0.92 27.05
N PRO A 139 5.10 -1.10 28.39
CA PRO A 139 4.23 -2.01 29.15
C PRO A 139 2.72 -1.68 29.01
N ALA A 140 2.38 -0.45 28.64
CA ALA A 140 1.00 -0.03 28.42
C ALA A 140 0.40 -0.54 27.09
N ALA A 141 1.23 -1.02 26.15
CA ALA A 141 0.75 -1.57 24.89
C ALA A 141 0.02 -2.90 25.10
N ASN A 142 -1.22 -2.98 24.67
CA ASN A 142 -2.01 -4.21 24.70
C ASN A 142 -2.52 -4.62 23.28
N VAL A 143 -2.21 -3.81 22.27
CA VAL A 143 -2.37 -4.13 20.85
C VAL A 143 -1.00 -4.00 20.21
N VAL A 144 -0.54 -5.10 19.62
CA VAL A 144 0.75 -5.17 18.90
C VAL A 144 0.51 -5.89 17.59
N ALA A 145 0.94 -5.29 16.50
CA ALA A 145 0.76 -5.82 15.16
C ALA A 145 2.07 -5.77 14.36
N GLN A 146 2.25 -6.74 13.51
CA GLN A 146 3.33 -6.76 12.53
C GLN A 146 2.79 -6.33 11.17
N ARG A 147 3.55 -5.49 10.45
CA ARG A 147 3.24 -5.14 9.05
C ARG A 147 4.47 -5.35 8.19
N ARG A 148 4.28 -6.07 7.10
CA ARG A 148 5.37 -6.27 6.15
C ARG A 148 5.53 -5.07 5.24
N THR A 149 6.75 -4.83 4.82
CA THR A 149 7.09 -3.92 3.73
C THR A 149 6.37 -4.35 2.44
N VAL A 150 5.82 -3.40 1.71
CA VAL A 150 5.14 -3.61 0.42
C VAL A 150 6.00 -3.09 -0.74
N PRO A 151 5.88 -3.66 -1.96
CA PRO A 151 6.52 -3.09 -3.14
C PRO A 151 6.02 -1.67 -3.42
N VAL A 152 6.89 -0.82 -3.96
CA VAL A 152 6.56 0.57 -4.35
C VAL A 152 6.41 0.76 -5.86
N PHE A 153 6.33 -0.33 -6.64
CA PHE A 153 6.08 -0.31 -8.08
C PHE A 153 4.75 0.34 -8.42
N GLY A 154 4.72 1.21 -9.44
CA GLY A 154 3.49 1.78 -9.99
C GLY A 154 2.76 2.77 -9.09
N LEU A 155 3.35 3.20 -7.95
CA LEU A 155 2.68 4.11 -7.01
C LEU A 155 2.37 5.48 -7.62
N GLY A 156 3.14 5.95 -8.60
CA GLY A 156 2.83 7.18 -9.33
C GLY A 156 1.50 7.12 -10.11
N LEU A 157 1.12 5.94 -10.60
CA LEU A 157 -0.19 5.72 -11.24
C LEU A 157 -1.33 5.82 -10.21
N VAL A 158 -1.12 5.27 -9.02
CA VAL A 158 -2.07 5.36 -7.89
C VAL A 158 -2.21 6.80 -7.42
N ASP A 159 -1.09 7.54 -7.32
CA ASP A 159 -1.05 8.97 -6.95
C ASP A 159 -1.83 9.83 -7.96
N ALA A 160 -1.70 9.53 -9.26
CA ALA A 160 -2.37 10.24 -10.33
C ALA A 160 -3.85 9.87 -10.53
N THR A 161 -4.38 8.91 -9.77
CA THR A 161 -5.80 8.51 -9.85
C THR A 161 -6.68 9.53 -9.10
N PRO A 162 -7.74 10.10 -9.72
CA PRO A 162 -8.59 11.08 -9.07
C PRO A 162 -9.34 10.53 -7.84
N ASP A 163 -9.55 11.34 -6.81
CA ASP A 163 -10.35 11.00 -5.63
C ASP A 163 -11.77 10.57 -6.00
N ALA A 164 -12.35 11.20 -7.03
CA ALA A 164 -13.67 10.86 -7.55
C ALA A 164 -13.77 9.41 -8.05
N THR A 165 -12.67 8.85 -8.56
CA THR A 165 -12.62 7.43 -8.99
C THR A 165 -12.85 6.49 -7.81
N PHE A 166 -12.20 6.71 -6.67
CA PHE A 166 -12.37 5.88 -5.47
C PHE A 166 -13.78 6.00 -4.90
N ALA A 167 -14.36 7.22 -4.93
CA ALA A 167 -15.75 7.44 -4.53
C ALA A 167 -16.74 6.67 -5.43
N ALA A 168 -16.54 6.73 -6.75
CA ALA A 168 -17.39 6.01 -7.72
C ALA A 168 -17.26 4.48 -7.58
N VAL A 169 -16.08 3.96 -7.32
CA VAL A 169 -15.87 2.53 -7.03
C VAL A 169 -16.61 2.10 -5.78
N ALA A 170 -16.57 2.88 -4.70
CA ALA A 170 -17.31 2.59 -3.48
C ALA A 170 -18.84 2.60 -3.69
N GLU A 171 -19.34 3.51 -4.52
CA GLU A 171 -20.75 3.54 -4.90
C GLU A 171 -21.16 2.34 -5.75
N TRP A 172 -20.32 1.97 -6.71
CA TRP A 172 -20.52 0.78 -7.52
C TRP A 172 -20.56 -0.49 -6.65
N GLN A 173 -19.61 -0.66 -5.72
CA GLN A 173 -19.63 -1.78 -4.78
C GLN A 173 -20.94 -1.82 -3.99
N ARG A 174 -21.36 -0.70 -3.43
CA ARG A 174 -22.62 -0.62 -2.67
C ARG A 174 -23.84 -1.02 -3.48
N ALA A 175 -23.85 -0.71 -4.77
CA ALA A 175 -24.96 -1.01 -5.66
C ALA A 175 -24.95 -2.46 -6.17
N GLN A 176 -23.77 -3.02 -6.49
CA GLN A 176 -23.63 -4.33 -7.14
C GLN A 176 -23.20 -5.44 -6.18
N HIS A 177 -22.51 -5.10 -5.10
CA HIS A 177 -21.93 -6.02 -4.11
C HIS A 177 -22.23 -5.51 -2.69
N PRO A 178 -23.50 -5.49 -2.25
CA PRO A 178 -23.88 -4.90 -0.97
C PRO A 178 -23.22 -5.59 0.24
N GLU A 179 -22.72 -6.81 0.07
CA GLU A 179 -21.93 -7.53 1.06
C GLU A 179 -20.47 -7.05 1.16
N VAL A 180 -20.02 -6.27 0.19
CA VAL A 180 -18.65 -5.72 0.10
C VAL A 180 -18.75 -4.21 0.00
N THR A 181 -18.84 -3.53 1.13
CA THR A 181 -19.01 -2.07 1.17
C THR A 181 -17.72 -1.37 1.56
N GLY A 182 -16.77 -1.34 0.63
CA GLY A 182 -15.55 -0.56 0.78
C GLY A 182 -15.83 0.93 0.92
N ARG A 183 -14.96 1.65 1.61
CA ARG A 183 -15.04 3.09 1.75
C ARG A 183 -13.71 3.78 1.46
N PRO A 184 -13.70 4.94 0.81
CA PRO A 184 -12.52 5.79 0.74
C PRO A 184 -12.11 6.25 2.15
N ALA A 185 -10.83 6.15 2.50
CA ALA A 185 -10.31 6.78 3.69
C ALA A 185 -10.33 8.31 3.53
N ARG A 186 -10.77 9.04 4.55
CA ARG A 186 -10.74 10.51 4.56
C ARG A 186 -9.58 10.98 5.43
N VAL A 187 -8.63 11.64 4.81
CA VAL A 187 -7.39 12.07 5.45
C VAL A 187 -7.04 13.50 5.05
N ARG A 188 -6.20 14.16 5.85
CA ARG A 188 -5.72 15.50 5.54
C ARG A 188 -4.51 15.43 4.61
N ASP A 189 -4.57 16.12 3.48
CA ASP A 189 -3.40 16.45 2.69
C ASP A 189 -2.73 17.69 3.30
N LEU A 190 -1.54 17.49 3.86
CA LEU A 190 -0.78 18.53 4.56
C LEU A 190 -0.16 19.58 3.60
N ILE A 191 -0.15 19.28 2.29
CA ILE A 191 0.42 20.18 1.28
C ILE A 191 -0.64 21.16 0.79
N SER A 192 -1.80 20.65 0.39
CA SER A 192 -2.92 21.47 -0.07
C SER A 192 -3.78 22.00 1.08
N ASP A 193 -3.56 21.50 2.30
CA ASP A 193 -4.35 21.80 3.50
C ASP A 193 -5.86 21.49 3.30
N ALA A 194 -6.15 20.39 2.60
CA ALA A 194 -7.51 19.96 2.27
C ALA A 194 -7.77 18.51 2.66
N ASP A 195 -9.05 18.15 2.77
CA ASP A 195 -9.45 16.75 2.91
C ASP A 195 -9.28 16.03 1.56
N ALA A 196 -8.70 14.82 1.59
CA ALA A 196 -8.42 14.02 0.42
C ALA A 196 -8.68 12.52 0.68
N VAL A 197 -8.69 11.73 -0.38
CA VAL A 197 -8.80 10.27 -0.27
C VAL A 197 -7.43 9.66 0.02
N GLY A 198 -7.30 9.03 1.18
CA GLY A 198 -6.12 8.21 1.52
C GLY A 198 -6.03 6.98 0.64
N ARG A 199 -4.80 6.66 0.18
CA ARG A 199 -4.54 5.54 -0.74
C ARG A 199 -3.24 4.79 -0.49
N PHE A 200 -2.32 5.37 0.31
CA PHE A 200 -1.03 4.76 0.61
C PHE A 200 -0.97 4.22 2.04
N GLY A 201 -0.10 3.21 2.23
CA GLY A 201 0.01 2.43 3.46
C GLY A 201 -1.09 1.38 3.62
N TRP A 202 -0.93 0.44 4.54
CA TRP A 202 -1.90 -0.62 4.82
C TRP A 202 -3.26 -0.12 5.30
N LYS A 203 -3.30 1.08 5.85
CA LYS A 203 -4.50 1.74 6.40
C LYS A 203 -4.98 2.93 5.56
N ALA A 204 -4.48 3.09 4.33
CA ALA A 204 -4.81 4.23 3.48
C ALA A 204 -4.69 5.57 4.22
N SER A 205 -3.65 5.72 5.06
CA SER A 205 -3.50 6.89 5.94
C SER A 205 -2.85 8.09 5.27
N GLN A 206 -2.35 7.95 4.03
CA GLN A 206 -1.68 9.02 3.31
C GLN A 206 -2.36 9.26 1.96
N PRO A 207 -2.66 10.53 1.59
CA PRO A 207 -3.40 10.85 0.37
C PRO A 207 -2.51 10.95 -0.87
N THR A 208 -1.26 11.43 -0.71
CA THR A 208 -0.32 11.70 -1.80
C THR A 208 0.99 10.95 -1.60
N LEU A 209 1.66 10.64 -2.70
CA LEU A 209 2.92 9.93 -2.67
C LEU A 209 4.01 10.74 -1.97
N VAL A 210 4.02 12.07 -2.14
CA VAL A 210 5.01 12.94 -1.48
C VAL A 210 4.80 12.97 0.04
N GLN A 211 3.56 13.04 0.54
CA GLN A 211 3.28 12.99 1.98
C GLN A 211 3.59 11.60 2.55
N PHE A 212 3.31 10.54 1.81
CA PHE A 212 3.67 9.18 2.19
C PHE A 212 5.20 9.01 2.31
N THR A 213 5.96 9.55 1.34
CA THR A 213 7.43 9.53 1.40
C THR A 213 7.95 10.34 2.59
N ALA A 214 7.36 11.50 2.86
CA ALA A 214 7.76 12.34 4.00
C ALA A 214 7.44 11.65 5.35
N SER A 215 6.30 10.96 5.46
CA SER A 215 5.98 10.14 6.64
C SER A 215 6.99 9.00 6.82
N ALA A 216 7.36 8.29 5.75
CA ALA A 216 8.39 7.25 5.82
C ALA A 216 9.77 7.81 6.20
N PHE A 217 10.11 9.03 5.74
CA PHE A 217 11.37 9.68 6.12
C PHE A 217 11.46 9.88 7.63
N VAL A 218 10.42 10.45 8.27
CA VAL A 218 10.44 10.69 9.71
C VAL A 218 10.18 9.41 10.51
N ASP A 219 9.17 8.63 10.14
CA ASP A 219 8.75 7.45 10.91
C ASP A 219 9.79 6.33 10.86
N GLU A 220 10.42 6.10 9.69
CA GLU A 220 11.30 4.96 9.46
C GLU A 220 12.79 5.30 9.57
N MET A 221 13.18 6.54 9.25
CA MET A 221 14.59 6.97 9.23
C MET A 221 14.89 8.14 10.17
N GLY A 222 13.88 8.74 10.82
CA GLY A 222 14.05 9.94 11.63
C GLY A 222 14.57 11.14 10.82
N ILE A 223 14.26 11.22 9.53
CA ILE A 223 14.67 12.35 8.67
C ILE A 223 13.52 13.33 8.59
N THR A 224 13.67 14.48 9.23
CA THR A 224 12.68 15.54 9.23
C THR A 224 12.67 16.33 7.91
N THR A 225 11.48 16.77 7.50
CA THR A 225 11.24 17.49 6.24
C THR A 225 10.35 18.71 6.50
N PRO A 226 10.13 19.60 5.52
CA PRO A 226 9.15 20.69 5.69
C PRO A 226 7.71 20.23 5.95
N ILE A 227 7.36 18.99 5.56
CA ILE A 227 6.02 18.42 5.81
C ILE A 227 5.92 17.85 7.22
N PHE A 228 6.98 17.22 7.72
CA PHE A 228 7.11 16.69 9.08
C PHE A 228 8.39 17.24 9.69
N PRO A 229 8.34 18.44 10.30
CA PRO A 229 9.53 19.14 10.80
C PRO A 229 10.02 18.65 12.16
N ASP A 230 9.19 17.92 12.89
CA ASP A 230 9.48 17.48 14.24
C ASP A 230 10.10 16.08 14.24
N GLU A 231 11.17 15.91 15.01
CA GLU A 231 11.89 14.64 15.19
C GLU A 231 11.10 13.69 16.11
N ASN A 232 11.26 12.38 15.86
CA ASN A 232 10.73 11.37 16.77
C ASN A 232 11.37 11.49 18.16
N CYS A 233 10.54 11.51 19.20
CA CYS A 233 11.00 11.49 20.59
C CYS A 233 11.27 10.04 21.01
N PRO A 234 12.54 9.62 21.18
CA PRO A 234 12.83 8.23 21.53
C PRO A 234 12.09 7.79 22.80
N GLN A 235 11.34 6.69 22.70
CA GLN A 235 10.47 6.18 23.79
C GLN A 235 9.48 7.24 24.33
N GLY A 236 9.16 8.28 23.53
CA GLY A 236 8.32 9.42 23.93
C GLY A 236 9.04 10.50 24.74
N ASP A 237 10.35 10.34 25.02
CA ASP A 237 11.15 11.34 25.74
C ASP A 237 11.86 12.31 24.80
N CYS A 238 11.22 13.45 24.56
CA CYS A 238 11.79 14.52 23.74
C CYS A 238 12.98 15.23 24.40
N SER A 239 13.22 15.06 25.70
CA SER A 239 14.34 15.75 26.37
C SER A 239 15.70 15.24 25.88
N SER A 240 15.76 13.98 25.43
CA SER A 240 16.94 13.37 24.84
C SER A 240 17.39 14.05 23.56
N LEU A 241 16.46 14.69 22.80
CA LEU A 241 16.74 15.38 21.53
C LEU A 241 17.68 16.59 21.69
N ALA A 242 17.92 17.09 22.91
CA ALA A 242 18.97 18.07 23.18
C ALA A 242 20.38 17.56 22.78
N ASN A 243 20.55 16.24 22.65
CA ASN A 243 21.79 15.58 22.21
C ASN A 243 21.75 15.13 20.74
N ASN A 244 20.69 15.50 19.97
CA ASN A 244 20.58 15.10 18.57
C ASN A 244 21.77 15.67 17.78
N PRO A 245 22.55 14.81 17.06
CA PRO A 245 23.70 15.26 16.28
C PRO A 245 23.32 16.09 15.04
N SER A 246 22.08 16.01 14.59
CA SER A 246 21.52 16.76 13.46
C SER A 246 20.23 17.48 13.85
N PRO A 247 20.28 18.51 14.72
CA PRO A 247 19.08 19.19 15.17
C PRO A 247 18.45 20.04 14.06
N GLY A 248 17.12 20.19 14.13
CA GLY A 248 16.33 20.95 13.14
C GLY A 248 15.87 20.10 11.96
N VAL A 249 15.42 20.76 10.89
CA VAL A 249 14.92 20.06 9.71
C VAL A 249 16.08 19.50 8.89
N ASN A 250 16.17 18.18 8.74
CA ASN A 250 17.30 17.50 8.10
C ASN A 250 17.31 17.65 6.57
N ASP A 251 16.14 17.74 5.95
CA ASP A 251 15.97 18.07 4.52
C ASP A 251 15.19 19.38 4.37
N PRO A 252 15.80 20.54 4.71
CA PRO A 252 15.08 21.81 4.86
C PRO A 252 14.49 22.35 3.54
N ASN A 253 15.06 21.95 2.40
CA ASN A 253 14.58 22.33 1.08
C ASN A 253 13.65 21.27 0.46
N GLY A 254 13.43 20.13 1.11
CA GLY A 254 12.67 19.02 0.57
C GLY A 254 13.31 18.36 -0.67
N SER A 255 14.60 18.53 -0.90
CA SER A 255 15.25 18.03 -2.12
C SER A 255 15.43 16.51 -2.12
N ALA A 256 15.79 15.94 -0.98
CA ALA A 256 15.89 14.49 -0.83
C ALA A 256 14.50 13.84 -0.89
N LEU A 257 13.53 14.46 -0.23
CA LEU A 257 12.12 14.05 -0.30
C LEU A 257 11.60 14.05 -1.74
N ALA A 258 11.83 15.14 -2.48
CA ALA A 258 11.40 15.26 -3.87
C ALA A 258 12.06 14.18 -4.74
N SER A 259 13.37 13.95 -4.60
CA SER A 259 14.11 12.93 -5.36
C SER A 259 13.59 11.52 -5.07
N ALA A 260 13.44 11.12 -3.79
CA ALA A 260 12.91 9.81 -3.44
C ALA A 260 11.45 9.62 -3.93
N THR A 261 10.63 10.68 -3.86
CA THR A 261 9.27 10.67 -4.40
C THR A 261 9.27 10.49 -5.92
N ASP A 262 10.16 11.15 -6.65
CA ASP A 262 10.26 11.04 -8.11
C ASP A 262 10.68 9.64 -8.57
N PHE A 263 11.56 8.96 -7.83
CA PHE A 263 11.82 7.55 -8.08
C PHE A 263 10.53 6.73 -8.05
N MET A 264 9.76 6.80 -6.96
CA MET A 264 8.52 6.03 -6.83
C MET A 264 7.42 6.48 -7.80
N ARG A 265 7.37 7.79 -8.13
CA ARG A 265 6.41 8.35 -9.08
C ARG A 265 6.61 7.82 -10.48
N PHE A 266 7.86 7.70 -10.90
CA PHE A 266 8.22 7.25 -12.24
C PHE A 266 8.66 5.79 -12.30
N LEU A 267 8.59 5.04 -11.20
CA LEU A 267 8.81 3.61 -11.20
C LEU A 267 7.60 2.90 -11.84
N GLY A 268 7.86 2.16 -12.91
CA GLY A 268 6.82 1.44 -13.64
C GLY A 268 6.11 0.37 -12.80
N PRO A 269 4.91 -0.03 -13.19
CA PRO A 269 4.25 -1.18 -12.57
C PRO A 269 5.01 -2.47 -12.89
N PRO A 270 4.81 -3.54 -12.10
CA PRO A 270 5.40 -4.85 -12.41
C PRO A 270 4.97 -5.35 -13.80
N PRO A 271 5.86 -6.00 -14.56
CA PRO A 271 5.45 -6.74 -15.75
C PRO A 271 4.63 -7.96 -15.33
N ARG A 272 3.66 -8.35 -16.16
CA ARG A 272 2.97 -9.62 -15.95
C ARG A 272 3.96 -10.79 -16.18
N ALA A 273 3.96 -11.74 -15.27
CA ALA A 273 4.89 -12.87 -15.33
C ALA A 273 4.65 -13.77 -16.57
N ARG A 274 3.39 -13.90 -17.01
CA ARG A 274 2.94 -14.66 -18.19
C ARG A 274 1.53 -14.23 -18.59
N ALA A 275 1.09 -14.68 -19.78
CA ALA A 275 -0.31 -14.48 -20.17
C ALA A 275 -1.24 -15.21 -19.20
N PRO A 276 -2.22 -14.52 -18.60
CA PRO A 276 -3.11 -15.12 -17.61
C PRO A 276 -4.04 -16.16 -18.28
N PRO A 277 -4.33 -17.29 -17.60
CA PRO A 277 -5.36 -18.21 -18.05
C PRO A 277 -6.74 -17.52 -18.04
N ALA A 278 -7.42 -17.51 -19.20
CA ALA A 278 -8.73 -16.86 -19.32
C ALA A 278 -9.76 -17.42 -18.34
N ARG A 279 -9.75 -18.74 -18.10
CA ARG A 279 -10.64 -19.41 -17.15
C ARG A 279 -10.35 -18.95 -15.71
N GLY A 280 -9.07 -18.83 -15.30
CA GLY A 280 -8.71 -18.36 -13.97
C GLY A 280 -9.21 -16.95 -13.69
N GLY A 281 -9.14 -16.04 -14.67
CA GLY A 281 -9.71 -14.70 -14.57
C GLY A 281 -11.24 -14.71 -14.44
N ALA A 282 -11.94 -15.61 -15.14
CA ALA A 282 -13.38 -15.78 -15.00
C ALA A 282 -13.74 -16.29 -13.57
N VAL A 283 -13.03 -17.30 -13.07
CA VAL A 283 -13.24 -17.82 -11.71
C VAL A 283 -12.99 -16.73 -10.66
N PHE A 284 -11.94 -15.91 -10.82
CA PHE A 284 -11.62 -14.78 -9.96
C PHE A 284 -12.81 -13.80 -9.84
N ALA A 285 -13.45 -13.49 -10.96
CA ALA A 285 -14.64 -12.64 -10.96
C ALA A 285 -15.86 -13.35 -10.36
N ASP A 286 -16.12 -14.60 -10.74
CA ASP A 286 -17.32 -15.35 -10.36
C ASP A 286 -17.41 -15.62 -8.86
N ILE A 287 -16.28 -15.87 -8.20
CA ILE A 287 -16.27 -16.07 -6.74
C ILE A 287 -16.24 -14.77 -5.94
N GLY A 288 -16.12 -13.60 -6.61
CA GLY A 288 -16.28 -12.28 -6.01
C GLY A 288 -14.96 -11.59 -5.61
N CYS A 289 -13.79 -12.11 -5.98
CA CYS A 289 -12.51 -11.45 -5.70
C CYS A 289 -12.40 -10.07 -6.37
N ALA A 290 -12.94 -9.97 -7.60
CA ALA A 290 -12.92 -8.75 -8.41
C ALA A 290 -13.72 -7.59 -7.78
N ALA A 291 -14.55 -7.83 -6.78
CA ALA A 291 -15.30 -6.78 -6.10
C ALA A 291 -14.39 -5.81 -5.32
N CYS A 292 -13.32 -6.32 -4.68
CA CYS A 292 -12.29 -5.53 -4.00
C CYS A 292 -11.02 -5.42 -4.87
N HIS A 293 -10.58 -6.51 -5.46
CA HIS A 293 -9.41 -6.56 -6.34
C HIS A 293 -9.78 -6.17 -7.77
N LEU A 294 -10.22 -4.92 -7.91
CA LEU A 294 -10.62 -4.31 -9.18
C LEU A 294 -9.46 -4.33 -10.16
N GLN A 295 -9.69 -4.92 -11.33
CA GLN A 295 -8.61 -5.17 -12.29
C GLN A 295 -7.96 -3.89 -12.81
N THR A 296 -8.77 -2.87 -13.17
CA THR A 296 -8.31 -1.70 -13.92
C THR A 296 -8.75 -0.41 -13.25
N LEU A 297 -7.83 0.53 -13.13
CA LEU A 297 -8.07 1.93 -12.80
C LEU A 297 -7.49 2.82 -13.90
N VAL A 298 -7.91 4.10 -13.91
CA VAL A 298 -7.45 5.10 -14.88
C VAL A 298 -6.97 6.34 -14.14
N THR A 299 -5.81 6.85 -14.54
CA THR A 299 -5.27 8.10 -14.01
C THR A 299 -6.02 9.32 -14.55
N GLY A 300 -5.99 10.41 -13.80
CA GLY A 300 -6.53 11.70 -14.23
C GLY A 300 -5.62 12.44 -15.22
N PRO A 301 -5.99 13.71 -15.54
CA PRO A 301 -5.12 14.59 -16.30
C PRO A 301 -3.79 14.82 -15.60
N SER A 302 -2.68 14.73 -16.32
CA SER A 302 -1.33 14.95 -15.81
C SER A 302 -0.47 15.69 -16.82
N ALA A 303 0.47 16.51 -16.31
CA ALA A 303 1.51 17.11 -17.14
C ALA A 303 2.53 16.07 -17.63
N SER A 304 2.71 14.98 -16.91
CA SER A 304 3.53 13.84 -17.33
C SER A 304 2.75 12.95 -18.30
N ALA A 305 3.24 12.81 -19.52
CA ALA A 305 2.60 11.95 -20.52
C ALA A 305 2.55 10.48 -20.09
N GLY A 306 3.49 10.04 -19.24
CA GLY A 306 3.49 8.70 -18.66
C GLY A 306 2.33 8.45 -17.71
N LEU A 307 1.77 9.51 -17.12
CA LEU A 307 0.71 9.48 -16.11
C LEU A 307 -0.62 10.08 -16.61
N ASP A 308 -0.67 10.69 -17.81
CA ASP A 308 -1.87 11.40 -18.31
C ASP A 308 -2.90 10.42 -18.89
N ARG A 309 -4.01 10.28 -18.22
CA ARG A 309 -5.18 9.47 -18.61
C ARG A 309 -4.79 8.09 -19.13
N VAL A 310 -4.05 7.34 -18.34
CA VAL A 310 -3.60 5.98 -18.68
C VAL A 310 -4.33 4.94 -17.83
N ALA A 311 -4.69 3.82 -18.46
CA ALA A 311 -5.23 2.66 -17.77
C ALA A 311 -4.08 1.80 -17.21
N TYR A 312 -4.24 1.30 -15.99
CA TYR A 312 -3.29 0.43 -15.32
C TYR A 312 -4.02 -0.66 -14.51
N HIS A 313 -3.32 -1.75 -14.19
CA HIS A 313 -3.95 -2.97 -13.68
C HIS A 313 -3.43 -3.37 -12.30
N PRO A 314 -3.82 -2.67 -11.22
CA PRO A 314 -3.33 -2.95 -9.88
C PRO A 314 -3.98 -4.17 -9.25
N PHE A 315 -5.15 -4.60 -9.71
CA PHE A 315 -6.01 -5.56 -9.01
C PHE A 315 -6.26 -5.12 -7.57
N SER A 316 -6.74 -3.90 -7.42
CA SER A 316 -7.09 -3.25 -6.15
C SER A 316 -8.01 -2.06 -6.39
N ASP A 317 -8.95 -1.86 -5.49
CA ASP A 317 -9.79 -0.66 -5.41
C ASP A 317 -9.20 0.43 -4.49
N PHE A 318 -8.14 0.10 -3.72
CA PHE A 318 -7.50 0.95 -2.71
C PHE A 318 -8.44 1.46 -1.61
N LEU A 319 -9.62 0.89 -1.47
CA LEU A 319 -10.58 1.24 -0.42
C LEU A 319 -10.27 0.50 0.90
N LEU A 320 -10.81 1.04 1.99
CA LEU A 320 -10.82 0.38 3.28
C LEU A 320 -11.99 -0.61 3.36
N HIS A 321 -11.70 -1.82 3.81
CA HIS A 321 -12.66 -2.88 4.06
C HIS A 321 -12.51 -3.42 5.48
N ASP A 322 -13.62 -3.68 6.16
CA ASP A 322 -13.59 -4.43 7.42
C ASP A 322 -13.27 -5.90 7.12
N MET A 323 -12.09 -6.30 7.53
CA MET A 323 -11.56 -7.63 7.30
C MET A 323 -11.73 -8.58 8.51
N GLY A 324 -12.54 -8.17 9.49
CA GLY A 324 -12.81 -9.00 10.66
C GLY A 324 -11.54 -9.42 11.39
N THR A 325 -11.33 -10.73 11.53
CA THR A 325 -10.16 -11.31 12.22
C THR A 325 -8.84 -11.13 11.46
N LEU A 326 -8.87 -10.68 10.19
CA LEU A 326 -7.68 -10.32 9.44
C LEU A 326 -7.26 -8.86 9.70
N GLY A 327 -8.04 -8.05 10.41
CA GLY A 327 -7.62 -6.75 10.89
C GLY A 327 -6.46 -6.85 11.88
N ASP A 328 -5.65 -5.80 11.99
CA ASP A 328 -4.47 -5.76 12.87
C ASP A 328 -4.71 -5.14 14.26
N GLY A 329 -5.93 -4.67 14.51
CA GLY A 329 -6.31 -4.05 15.77
C GLY A 329 -5.85 -2.60 15.95
N ILE A 330 -5.03 -2.06 15.06
CA ILE A 330 -4.49 -0.70 15.11
C ILE A 330 -5.43 0.27 14.38
N ASP A 331 -5.90 1.31 15.07
CA ASP A 331 -6.54 2.45 14.42
C ASP A 331 -5.44 3.40 13.91
N GLN A 332 -5.52 3.81 12.64
CA GLN A 332 -4.54 4.72 12.05
C GLN A 332 -5.20 5.60 10.97
N GLY A 333 -5.02 6.91 11.06
CA GLY A 333 -5.74 7.85 10.21
C GLY A 333 -7.25 7.68 10.40
N ASP A 334 -7.98 7.49 9.30
CA ASP A 334 -9.42 7.22 9.32
C ASP A 334 -9.78 5.74 9.56
N ALA A 335 -8.81 4.82 9.33
CA ALA A 335 -9.04 3.38 9.42
C ALA A 335 -9.12 2.88 10.86
N LYS A 336 -10.08 1.99 11.12
CA LYS A 336 -10.25 1.27 12.38
C LYS A 336 -9.44 -0.03 12.40
N GLY A 337 -9.29 -0.62 13.60
CA GLY A 337 -8.49 -1.82 13.81
C GLY A 337 -8.85 -3.00 12.91
N GLY A 338 -10.15 -3.19 12.59
CA GLY A 338 -10.61 -4.23 11.67
C GLY A 338 -10.44 -3.90 10.19
N GLU A 339 -10.23 -2.62 9.85
CA GLU A 339 -10.19 -2.18 8.45
C GLU A 339 -8.77 -2.24 7.88
N MET A 340 -8.69 -2.75 6.64
CA MET A 340 -7.46 -2.79 5.85
C MET A 340 -7.73 -2.26 4.44
N ARG A 341 -6.75 -1.55 3.86
CA ARG A 341 -6.79 -1.16 2.45
C ARG A 341 -6.54 -2.39 1.58
N THR A 342 -7.35 -2.56 0.53
CA THR A 342 -7.11 -3.61 -0.47
C THR A 342 -5.69 -3.49 -1.03
N ALA A 343 -4.89 -4.53 -0.85
CA ALA A 343 -3.54 -4.58 -1.41
C ALA A 343 -3.59 -4.82 -2.92
N PRO A 344 -2.75 -4.16 -3.73
CA PRO A 344 -2.60 -4.51 -5.14
C PRO A 344 -2.01 -5.91 -5.29
N LEU A 345 -2.47 -6.64 -6.31
CA LEU A 345 -2.00 -8.01 -6.59
C LEU A 345 -0.94 -8.06 -7.68
N TRP A 346 -0.61 -6.94 -8.33
CA TRP A 346 0.49 -6.91 -9.29
C TRP A 346 1.82 -7.28 -8.63
N GLY A 347 2.65 -8.07 -9.33
CA GLY A 347 3.91 -8.58 -8.79
C GLY A 347 3.77 -9.65 -7.70
N LEU A 348 2.59 -10.25 -7.57
CA LEU A 348 2.28 -11.28 -6.58
C LEU A 348 3.26 -12.47 -6.58
N PRO A 349 3.74 -12.99 -7.73
CA PRO A 349 4.67 -14.13 -7.75
C PRO A 349 6.01 -13.91 -7.04
N PHE A 350 6.39 -12.65 -6.84
CA PHE A 350 7.65 -12.29 -6.15
C PHE A 350 7.47 -12.00 -4.67
N GLN A 351 6.25 -12.15 -4.15
CA GLN A 351 5.95 -11.94 -2.74
C GLN A 351 5.91 -13.29 -2.00
N HIS A 352 6.97 -13.64 -1.26
CA HIS A 352 7.09 -14.90 -0.53
C HIS A 352 6.28 -14.93 0.77
N ARG A 353 5.86 -13.77 1.26
CA ARG A 353 4.95 -13.61 2.38
C ARG A 353 3.80 -12.72 1.95
N LEU A 354 2.59 -13.13 2.24
CA LEU A 354 1.35 -12.49 1.82
C LEU A 354 0.57 -11.99 3.03
N LEU A 355 -0.44 -11.16 2.78
CA LEU A 355 -1.20 -10.41 3.78
C LEU A 355 -0.36 -9.30 4.44
N HIS A 356 -1.01 -8.44 5.23
CA HIS A 356 -0.34 -7.28 5.84
C HIS A 356 0.76 -7.68 6.83
N ASP A 357 0.62 -8.79 7.50
CA ASP A 357 1.55 -9.30 8.53
C ASP A 357 2.47 -10.44 8.05
N GLY A 358 2.34 -10.85 6.80
CA GLY A 358 3.19 -11.88 6.21
C GLY A 358 2.93 -13.30 6.69
N ARG A 359 1.76 -13.55 7.33
CA ARG A 359 1.44 -14.87 7.92
C ARG A 359 1.23 -15.97 6.88
N ALA A 360 0.81 -15.63 5.66
CA ALA A 360 0.59 -16.60 4.60
C ALA A 360 1.82 -16.73 3.69
N THR A 361 2.19 -17.95 3.35
CA THR A 361 3.33 -18.28 2.48
C THR A 361 2.89 -18.85 1.13
N THR A 362 1.59 -19.11 0.95
CA THR A 362 0.99 -19.49 -0.32
C THR A 362 -0.20 -18.59 -0.65
N ILE A 363 -0.51 -18.47 -1.94
CA ILE A 363 -1.69 -17.71 -2.39
C ILE A 363 -2.97 -18.33 -1.81
N ALA A 364 -3.05 -19.64 -1.75
CA ALA A 364 -4.21 -20.35 -1.19
C ALA A 364 -4.41 -20.01 0.29
N ASP A 365 -3.34 -20.01 1.10
CA ASP A 365 -3.42 -19.65 2.53
C ASP A 365 -3.84 -18.20 2.71
N ALA A 366 -3.33 -17.31 1.84
CA ALA A 366 -3.73 -15.90 1.87
C ALA A 366 -5.22 -15.72 1.59
N ILE A 367 -5.77 -16.44 0.59
CA ILE A 367 -7.20 -16.40 0.30
C ILE A 367 -8.01 -16.96 1.49
N LEU A 368 -7.59 -18.08 2.06
CA LEU A 368 -8.27 -18.73 3.19
C LEU A 368 -8.24 -17.91 4.48
N ALA A 369 -7.30 -16.97 4.61
CA ALA A 369 -7.21 -16.05 5.74
C ALA A 369 -8.15 -14.84 5.63
N HIS A 370 -8.77 -14.59 4.48
CA HIS A 370 -9.74 -13.50 4.33
C HIS A 370 -10.94 -13.72 5.25
N ASP A 371 -11.41 -12.63 5.87
CA ASP A 371 -12.55 -12.62 6.77
C ASP A 371 -13.36 -11.32 6.61
N GLY A 372 -14.34 -11.05 7.46
CA GLY A 372 -15.19 -9.89 7.34
C GLY A 372 -15.82 -9.78 5.94
N GLN A 373 -15.60 -8.67 5.24
CA GLN A 373 -16.13 -8.45 3.89
C GLN A 373 -15.53 -9.40 2.84
N GLY A 374 -14.34 -9.96 3.06
CA GLY A 374 -13.72 -10.95 2.20
C GLY A 374 -14.22 -12.39 2.40
N LYS A 375 -15.02 -12.62 3.45
CA LYS A 375 -15.44 -13.96 3.87
C LYS A 375 -16.20 -14.75 2.78
N THR A 376 -17.09 -14.10 2.07
CA THR A 376 -17.92 -14.77 1.03
C THR A 376 -17.04 -15.29 -0.11
N ALA A 377 -16.08 -14.50 -0.59
CA ALA A 377 -15.13 -14.91 -1.64
C ALA A 377 -14.22 -16.05 -1.16
N ARG A 378 -13.74 -15.98 0.08
CA ARG A 378 -12.98 -17.08 0.73
C ARG A 378 -13.77 -18.38 0.77
N ASP A 379 -15.01 -18.34 1.24
CA ASP A 379 -15.85 -19.54 1.38
C ASP A 379 -16.17 -20.16 0.01
N ARG A 380 -16.39 -19.33 -1.02
CA ARG A 380 -16.53 -19.78 -2.41
C ARG A 380 -15.25 -20.41 -2.95
N PHE A 381 -14.07 -19.83 -2.67
CA PHE A 381 -12.79 -20.42 -3.01
C PHE A 381 -12.60 -21.80 -2.36
N ALA A 382 -12.93 -21.92 -1.08
CA ALA A 382 -12.83 -23.19 -0.37
C ALA A 382 -13.73 -24.29 -0.96
N ALA A 383 -14.85 -23.92 -1.59
CA ALA A 383 -15.79 -24.81 -2.24
C ALA A 383 -15.46 -25.15 -3.70
N LEU A 384 -14.45 -24.49 -4.31
CA LEU A 384 -14.07 -24.74 -5.70
C LEU A 384 -13.60 -26.18 -5.91
N GLN A 385 -13.98 -26.76 -7.05
CA GLN A 385 -13.43 -28.02 -7.53
C GLN A 385 -11.99 -27.81 -8.06
N ASP A 386 -11.20 -28.89 -8.06
CA ASP A 386 -9.77 -28.82 -8.38
C ASP A 386 -9.41 -28.12 -9.69
N PRO A 387 -10.08 -28.33 -10.84
CA PRO A 387 -9.75 -27.62 -12.07
C PRO A 387 -9.87 -26.10 -11.93
N ASP A 388 -10.97 -25.62 -11.36
CA ASP A 388 -11.24 -24.20 -11.20
C ASP A 388 -10.30 -23.55 -10.18
N ARG A 389 -9.99 -24.26 -9.09
CA ARG A 389 -9.02 -23.82 -8.10
C ARG A 389 -7.62 -23.70 -8.70
N ALA A 390 -7.18 -24.67 -9.50
CA ALA A 390 -5.88 -24.65 -10.16
C ALA A 390 -5.79 -23.50 -11.17
N ASP A 391 -6.81 -23.30 -12.00
CA ASP A 391 -6.86 -22.20 -12.97
C ASP A 391 -6.81 -20.83 -12.31
N LEU A 392 -7.52 -20.65 -11.18
CA LEU A 392 -7.48 -19.42 -10.40
C LEU A 392 -6.09 -19.15 -9.81
N LEU A 393 -5.44 -20.15 -9.22
CA LEU A 393 -4.09 -20.00 -8.67
C LEU A 393 -3.08 -19.66 -9.76
N LEU A 394 -3.15 -20.31 -10.93
CA LEU A 394 -2.32 -19.98 -12.10
C LEU A 394 -2.57 -18.55 -12.61
N PHE A 395 -3.82 -18.07 -12.56
CA PHE A 395 -4.14 -16.67 -12.89
C PHE A 395 -3.47 -15.71 -11.91
N LEU A 396 -3.60 -15.95 -10.60
CA LEU A 396 -2.98 -15.12 -9.56
C LEU A 396 -1.45 -15.13 -9.64
N GLU A 397 -0.85 -16.28 -9.96
CA GLU A 397 0.59 -16.40 -10.22
C GLU A 397 1.05 -15.69 -11.50
N SER A 398 0.15 -15.22 -12.33
CA SER A 398 0.48 -14.46 -13.56
C SER A 398 0.48 -12.95 -13.36
N LEU A 399 -0.03 -12.44 -12.22
CA LEU A 399 -0.14 -11.02 -11.89
C LEU A 399 1.17 -10.45 -11.29
#